data_3498b38b1ae433227bdcea760b3d6a2d
#
_entry.id   3498b38b1ae433227bdcea760b3d6a2d
#
_cell.length_a   1.000
_cell.length_b   1.000
_cell.length_c   1.000
_cell.angle_alpha   90.00
_cell.angle_beta   90.00
_cell.angle_gamma   90.00
#
_symmetry.space_group_name_H-M   'P 1'
#
loop_
_entity.id
_entity.type
_entity.pdbx_description
1 polymer ?
#
loop_
_entity_poly.entity_id
_entity_poly.type
_entity_poly.pdbx_seq_one_letter_code
_entity_poly.pdbx_strand_id
1 'polypeptide(L)'
;MTSDTIIIVTAHEEADRLPDTLAALATAFPGAQVIVADDGSTDETSTVAAAGGARVVRCERSIGKGGAATLAARTVLSRALEPDPPVFVLCDGDLAGSAAQLPALAEAVRSGRCDLAIAVFSSRVGGGFGLAVGFAHRAICSLTGLDLRAPISGQRALSGPAFATVVPFAPRFGMEIGMTVDASRAGFGIEEVQLDLAHRSTGRTWRGFVHRGRQLADFVAVYVSRR
;
A
#
# COMPACT_ATOMS: atom_id res chain seq x y z
N MET A 1 3.51 21.98 14.79
CA MET A 1 4.40 20.81 14.58
C MET A 1 3.90 20.13 13.32
N THR A 2 4.70 20.04 12.27
CA THR A 2 4.35 19.29 11.07
C THR A 2 4.25 17.81 11.46
N SER A 3 3.22 17.11 10.95
CA SER A 3 3.04 15.68 11.23
C SER A 3 4.24 14.87 10.74
N ASP A 4 4.76 13.99 11.61
CA ASP A 4 5.86 13.08 11.29
C ASP A 4 5.40 11.90 10.40
N THR A 5 4.15 11.89 9.97
CA THR A 5 3.58 10.80 9.17
C THR A 5 2.65 11.33 8.10
N ILE A 6 2.82 10.81 6.88
CA ILE A 6 1.91 11.02 5.74
C ILE A 6 1.34 9.66 5.35
N ILE A 7 0.01 9.58 5.26
CA ILE A 7 -0.70 8.33 4.96
C ILE A 7 -1.35 8.45 3.59
N ILE A 8 -1.07 7.51 2.70
CA ILE A 8 -1.71 7.38 1.40
C ILE A 8 -2.63 6.15 1.45
N VAL A 9 -3.93 6.39 1.36
CA VAL A 9 -4.98 5.37 1.34
C VAL A 9 -5.41 5.14 -0.10
N THR A 10 -5.24 3.94 -0.62
CA THR A 10 -5.73 3.58 -1.96
C THR A 10 -7.17 3.10 -1.87
N ALA A 11 -8.06 3.67 -2.66
CA ALA A 11 -9.49 3.35 -2.65
C ALA A 11 -10.07 3.24 -4.05
N HIS A 12 -11.01 2.30 -4.24
CA HIS A 12 -11.84 2.16 -5.44
C HIS A 12 -13.14 1.46 -5.08
N GLU A 13 -14.29 2.16 -5.14
CA GLU A 13 -15.61 1.67 -4.74
C GLU A 13 -15.61 1.20 -3.25
N GLU A 14 -15.12 2.07 -2.35
CA GLU A 14 -14.96 1.75 -0.91
C GLU A 14 -15.78 2.69 0.00
N ALA A 15 -16.85 3.31 -0.52
CA ALA A 15 -17.70 4.24 0.25
C ALA A 15 -18.19 3.66 1.57
N ASP A 16 -18.46 2.35 1.63
CA ASP A 16 -18.99 1.65 2.81
C ASP A 16 -17.96 1.49 3.95
N ARG A 17 -16.65 1.38 3.64
CA ARG A 17 -15.61 0.99 4.60
C ARG A 17 -14.61 2.09 4.89
N LEU A 18 -14.41 2.96 3.94
CA LEU A 18 -13.45 4.04 4.02
C LEU A 18 -13.69 4.95 5.25
N PRO A 19 -14.93 5.27 5.66
CA PRO A 19 -15.17 6.06 6.86
C PRO A 19 -14.56 5.43 8.12
N ASP A 20 -14.75 4.12 8.33
CA ASP A 20 -14.21 3.41 9.48
C ASP A 20 -12.68 3.34 9.43
N THR A 21 -12.11 3.16 8.24
CA THR A 21 -10.65 3.19 8.02
C THR A 21 -10.08 4.56 8.38
N LEU A 22 -10.70 5.66 7.91
CA LEU A 22 -10.25 7.02 8.21
C LEU A 22 -10.38 7.36 9.70
N ALA A 23 -11.47 6.95 10.36
CA ALA A 23 -11.65 7.14 11.80
C ALA A 23 -10.57 6.40 12.61
N ALA A 24 -10.25 5.16 12.24
CA ALA A 24 -9.19 4.39 12.86
C ALA A 24 -7.81 5.05 12.66
N LEU A 25 -7.51 5.54 11.45
CA LEU A 25 -6.27 6.26 11.14
C LEU A 25 -6.15 7.57 11.92
N ALA A 26 -7.22 8.35 12.02
CA ALA A 26 -7.23 9.62 12.78
C ALA A 26 -6.91 9.39 14.25
N THR A 27 -7.40 8.28 14.83
CA THR A 27 -7.11 7.88 16.21
C THR A 27 -5.68 7.38 16.38
N ALA A 28 -5.21 6.54 15.44
CA ALA A 28 -3.91 5.88 15.52
C ALA A 28 -2.73 6.81 15.18
N PHE A 29 -2.97 7.82 14.34
CA PHE A 29 -1.96 8.79 13.89
C PHE A 29 -2.44 10.24 14.11
N PRO A 30 -2.50 10.72 15.35
CA PRO A 30 -2.95 12.08 15.63
C PRO A 30 -2.13 13.14 14.86
N GLY A 31 -2.81 13.96 14.07
CA GLY A 31 -2.18 15.00 13.27
C GLY A 31 -1.51 14.53 11.97
N ALA A 32 -1.60 13.26 11.60
CA ALA A 32 -1.09 12.79 10.31
C ALA A 32 -1.83 13.43 9.13
N GLN A 33 -1.10 13.69 8.07
CA GLN A 33 -1.71 14.08 6.79
C GLN A 33 -2.22 12.84 6.07
N VAL A 34 -3.53 12.73 5.88
CA VAL A 34 -4.15 11.62 5.15
C VAL A 34 -4.51 12.06 3.73
N ILE A 35 -4.11 11.27 2.74
CA ILE A 35 -4.40 11.46 1.32
C ILE A 35 -5.10 10.21 0.81
N VAL A 36 -6.31 10.35 0.30
CA VAL A 36 -7.02 9.25 -0.37
C VAL A 36 -6.75 9.32 -1.87
N ALA A 37 -6.14 8.27 -2.40
CA ALA A 37 -5.94 8.06 -3.82
C ALA A 37 -7.14 7.29 -4.38
N ASP A 38 -8.14 8.02 -4.89
CA ASP A 38 -9.36 7.44 -5.48
C ASP A 38 -9.12 7.07 -6.94
N ASP A 39 -9.09 5.77 -7.23
CA ASP A 39 -8.88 5.22 -8.57
C ASP A 39 -10.14 5.29 -9.45
N GLY A 40 -10.78 6.45 -9.51
CA GLY A 40 -11.91 6.71 -10.40
C GLY A 40 -13.20 5.99 -9.97
N SER A 41 -13.51 6.01 -8.67
CA SER A 41 -14.75 5.44 -8.13
C SER A 41 -15.99 6.13 -8.70
N THR A 42 -17.07 5.37 -8.85
CA THR A 42 -18.38 5.86 -9.30
C THR A 42 -19.38 6.02 -8.15
N ASP A 43 -19.06 5.44 -7.00
CA ASP A 43 -19.79 5.59 -5.74
C ASP A 43 -19.36 6.86 -4.96
N GLU A 44 -19.81 6.99 -3.72
CA GLU A 44 -19.52 8.12 -2.83
C GLU A 44 -18.12 8.09 -2.21
N THR A 45 -17.18 7.26 -2.69
CA THR A 45 -15.82 7.11 -2.10
C THR A 45 -15.13 8.46 -1.92
N SER A 46 -15.09 9.32 -2.94
CA SER A 46 -14.45 10.65 -2.84
C SER A 46 -15.15 11.56 -1.83
N THR A 47 -16.49 11.51 -1.80
CA THR A 47 -17.31 12.32 -0.88
C THR A 47 -17.04 11.95 0.58
N VAL A 48 -17.09 10.67 0.89
CA VAL A 48 -16.84 10.19 2.27
C VAL A 48 -15.38 10.40 2.69
N ALA A 49 -14.43 10.31 1.74
CA ALA A 49 -13.02 10.62 2.00
C ALA A 49 -12.83 12.09 2.43
N ALA A 50 -13.42 13.02 1.69
CA ALA A 50 -13.35 14.44 2.01
C ALA A 50 -14.06 14.77 3.34
N ALA A 51 -15.23 14.17 3.59
CA ALA A 51 -15.96 14.32 4.85
C ALA A 51 -15.17 13.79 6.05
N GLY A 52 -14.33 12.74 5.86
CA GLY A 52 -13.40 12.19 6.85
C GLY A 52 -12.14 13.03 7.06
N GLY A 53 -12.04 14.21 6.44
CA GLY A 53 -10.90 15.13 6.59
C GLY A 53 -9.68 14.78 5.75
N ALA A 54 -9.76 13.80 4.87
CA ALA A 54 -8.67 13.43 3.98
C ALA A 54 -8.57 14.38 2.77
N ARG A 55 -7.36 14.62 2.31
CA ARG A 55 -7.14 15.22 0.99
C ARG A 55 -7.41 14.16 -0.08
N VAL A 56 -8.29 14.43 -1.03
CA VAL A 56 -8.62 13.50 -2.11
C VAL A 56 -7.82 13.81 -3.36
N VAL A 57 -7.17 12.78 -3.91
CA VAL A 57 -6.55 12.79 -5.25
C VAL A 57 -7.29 11.76 -6.09
N ARG A 58 -8.21 12.25 -6.95
CA ARG A 58 -9.10 11.40 -7.75
C ARG A 58 -8.60 11.27 -9.18
N CYS A 59 -8.64 10.07 -9.71
CA CYS A 59 -8.44 9.78 -11.13
C CYS A 59 -9.77 10.00 -11.89
N GLU A 60 -9.72 10.51 -13.11
CA GLU A 60 -10.93 10.64 -13.98
C GLU A 60 -11.54 9.28 -14.34
N ARG A 61 -10.70 8.25 -14.40
CA ARG A 61 -11.05 6.85 -14.66
C ARG A 61 -10.09 5.93 -13.92
N SER A 62 -10.50 4.68 -13.68
CA SER A 62 -9.61 3.70 -13.06
C SER A 62 -8.36 3.45 -13.93
N ILE A 63 -7.21 3.70 -13.34
CA ILE A 63 -5.87 3.46 -13.90
C ILE A 63 -5.11 2.38 -13.14
N GLY A 64 -5.73 1.87 -12.08
CA GLY A 64 -5.24 0.83 -11.18
C GLY A 64 -4.46 1.38 -9.99
N LYS A 65 -4.42 0.60 -8.91
CA LYS A 65 -3.87 0.95 -7.60
C LYS A 65 -2.54 1.71 -7.66
N GLY A 66 -1.53 1.13 -8.32
CA GLY A 66 -0.21 1.75 -8.40
C GLY A 66 -0.19 3.09 -9.14
N GLY A 67 -1.07 3.26 -10.14
CA GLY A 67 -1.25 4.53 -10.85
C GLY A 67 -1.85 5.61 -9.95
N ALA A 68 -2.98 5.31 -9.29
CA ALA A 68 -3.65 6.22 -8.37
C ALA A 68 -2.73 6.60 -7.20
N ALA A 69 -2.09 5.60 -6.57
CA ALA A 69 -1.11 5.83 -5.52
C ALA A 69 0.06 6.73 -5.97
N THR A 70 0.54 6.58 -7.22
CA THR A 70 1.59 7.43 -7.79
C THR A 70 1.14 8.88 -7.89
N LEU A 71 -0.10 9.14 -8.33
CA LEU A 71 -0.63 10.51 -8.41
C LEU A 71 -0.70 11.15 -7.02
N ALA A 72 -1.18 10.42 -6.01
CA ALA A 72 -1.21 10.89 -4.64
C ALA A 72 0.21 11.13 -4.10
N ALA A 73 1.13 10.17 -4.29
CA ALA A 73 2.51 10.26 -3.85
C ALA A 73 3.24 11.50 -4.41
N ARG A 74 3.02 11.83 -5.68
CA ARG A 74 3.60 13.03 -6.31
C ARG A 74 3.23 14.32 -5.62
N THR A 75 2.05 14.41 -4.99
CA THR A 75 1.61 15.63 -4.29
C THR A 75 2.38 15.90 -3.00
N VAL A 76 3.12 14.91 -2.50
CA VAL A 76 3.88 14.97 -1.25
C VAL A 76 5.34 14.53 -1.42
N LEU A 77 5.79 14.30 -2.65
CA LEU A 77 7.14 13.78 -2.91
C LEU A 77 8.24 14.72 -2.41
N SER A 78 8.01 16.04 -2.45
CA SER A 78 8.97 17.03 -1.93
C SER A 78 9.24 16.84 -0.43
N ARG A 79 8.25 16.36 0.34
CA ARG A 79 8.39 16.08 1.77
C ARG A 79 9.38 14.95 2.05
N ALA A 80 9.52 13.99 1.13
CA ALA A 80 10.47 12.89 1.25
C ALA A 80 11.93 13.33 1.11
N LEU A 81 12.16 14.53 0.58
CA LEU A 81 13.47 15.11 0.33
C LEU A 81 13.85 16.17 1.39
N GLU A 82 13.04 16.39 2.41
CA GLU A 82 13.35 17.27 3.53
C GLU A 82 14.48 16.69 4.39
N PRO A 83 15.21 17.52 5.16
CA PRO A 83 16.27 17.04 6.05
C PRO A 83 15.76 16.07 7.13
N ASP A 84 14.52 16.23 7.58
CA ASP A 84 13.81 15.36 8.52
C ASP A 84 12.48 14.95 7.90
N PRO A 85 12.51 13.93 7.00
CA PRO A 85 11.33 13.57 6.24
C PRO A 85 10.34 12.77 7.10
N PRO A 86 9.03 12.94 6.85
CA PRO A 86 8.01 12.12 7.52
C PRO A 86 8.13 10.64 7.12
N VAL A 87 7.57 9.76 7.94
CA VAL A 87 7.31 8.38 7.54
C VAL A 87 6.10 8.35 6.61
N PHE A 88 6.21 7.64 5.49
CA PHE A 88 5.13 7.43 4.53
C PHE A 88 4.46 6.10 4.79
N VAL A 89 3.15 6.10 5.09
CA VAL A 89 2.35 4.89 5.28
C VAL A 89 1.43 4.70 4.08
N LEU A 90 1.43 3.51 3.51
CA LEU A 90 0.52 3.10 2.45
C LEU A 90 -0.45 2.06 3.03
N CYS A 91 -1.73 2.23 2.75
CA CYS A 91 -2.75 1.25 3.15
C CYS A 91 -3.94 1.21 2.20
N ASP A 92 -4.74 0.14 2.29
CA ASP A 92 -5.97 -0.03 1.53
C ASP A 92 -7.15 0.64 2.26
N GLY A 93 -8.14 1.13 1.51
CA GLY A 93 -9.32 1.82 2.04
C GLY A 93 -10.30 0.92 2.80
N ASP A 94 -10.16 -0.40 2.69
CA ASP A 94 -11.06 -1.40 3.26
C ASP A 94 -10.62 -2.02 4.60
N LEU A 95 -9.60 -1.45 5.25
CA LEU A 95 -9.06 -1.96 6.53
C LEU A 95 -10.01 -1.78 7.72
N ALA A 96 -10.91 -0.82 7.67
CA ALA A 96 -11.80 -0.46 8.77
C ALA A 96 -11.00 -0.29 10.10
N GLY A 97 -11.53 -0.79 11.22
CA GLY A 97 -10.90 -0.65 12.53
C GLY A 97 -9.49 -1.26 12.65
N SER A 98 -9.11 -2.21 11.76
CA SER A 98 -7.77 -2.82 11.81
C SER A 98 -6.66 -1.86 11.40
N ALA A 99 -6.98 -0.74 10.74
CA ALA A 99 -6.03 0.33 10.43
C ALA A 99 -5.35 0.91 11.69
N ALA A 100 -5.95 0.75 12.86
CA ALA A 100 -5.38 1.14 14.16
C ALA A 100 -4.05 0.43 14.50
N GLN A 101 -3.69 -0.64 13.80
CA GLN A 101 -2.43 -1.37 14.03
C GLN A 101 -1.27 -0.87 13.16
N LEU A 102 -1.52 -0.04 12.16
CA LEU A 102 -0.48 0.48 11.26
C LEU A 102 0.63 1.31 11.93
N PRO A 103 0.46 1.92 13.12
CA PRO A 103 1.57 2.58 13.82
C PRO A 103 2.79 1.69 14.03
N ALA A 104 2.61 0.37 14.18
CA ALA A 104 3.74 -0.55 14.34
C ALA A 104 4.65 -0.59 13.10
N LEU A 105 4.10 -0.40 11.88
CA LEU A 105 4.91 -0.26 10.65
C LEU A 105 5.69 1.05 10.66
N ALA A 106 5.02 2.16 11.00
CA ALA A 106 5.65 3.46 11.04
C ALA A 106 6.77 3.51 12.10
N GLU A 107 6.57 2.84 13.24
CA GLU A 107 7.58 2.73 14.29
C GLU A 107 8.79 1.89 13.88
N ALA A 108 8.61 0.82 13.10
CA ALA A 108 9.72 0.05 12.56
C ALA A 108 10.64 0.92 11.70
N VAL A 109 10.06 1.81 10.90
CA VAL A 109 10.82 2.76 10.07
C VAL A 109 11.42 3.89 10.92
N ARG A 110 10.63 4.50 11.82
CA ARG A 110 11.07 5.63 12.64
C ARG A 110 12.22 5.28 13.57
N SER A 111 12.22 4.06 14.11
CA SER A 111 13.32 3.54 14.95
C SER A 111 14.57 3.14 14.16
N GLY A 112 14.55 3.24 12.81
CA GLY A 112 15.68 2.90 11.96
C GLY A 112 15.92 1.39 11.81
N ARG A 113 14.97 0.53 12.18
CA ARG A 113 15.09 -0.93 12.00
C ARG A 113 15.07 -1.31 10.53
N CYS A 114 14.30 -0.57 9.72
CA CYS A 114 14.19 -0.77 8.29
C CYS A 114 13.81 0.54 7.59
N ASP A 115 13.93 0.55 6.26
CA ASP A 115 13.47 1.63 5.39
C ASP A 115 12.11 1.33 4.75
N LEU A 116 11.76 0.05 4.64
CA LEU A 116 10.48 -0.44 4.16
C LEU A 116 9.97 -1.52 5.12
N ALA A 117 8.92 -1.20 5.86
CA ALA A 117 8.16 -2.14 6.68
C ALA A 117 6.96 -2.69 5.90
N ILE A 118 6.76 -4.00 5.92
CA ILE A 118 5.67 -4.71 5.22
C ILE A 118 4.82 -5.45 6.25
N ALA A 119 3.50 -5.22 6.27
CA ALA A 119 2.61 -5.92 7.18
C ALA A 119 2.43 -7.40 6.80
N VAL A 120 2.58 -8.29 7.77
CA VAL A 120 2.21 -9.69 7.67
C VAL A 120 0.95 -9.93 8.50
N PHE A 121 -0.08 -10.51 7.88
CA PHE A 121 -1.34 -10.82 8.55
C PHE A 121 -1.20 -12.04 9.46
N SER A 122 -1.66 -11.95 10.70
CA SER A 122 -1.63 -13.05 11.68
C SER A 122 -2.50 -14.23 11.27
N SER A 123 -3.61 -13.98 10.58
CA SER A 123 -4.50 -15.01 10.07
C SER A 123 -4.43 -15.09 8.55
N ARG A 124 -4.28 -16.32 8.01
CA ARG A 124 -4.45 -16.56 6.57
C ARG A 124 -5.91 -16.38 6.19
N VAL A 125 -6.32 -15.17 5.84
CA VAL A 125 -7.63 -14.90 5.24
C VAL A 125 -7.49 -15.04 3.73
N GLY A 126 -7.95 -16.15 3.16
CA GLY A 126 -8.01 -16.25 1.71
C GLY A 126 -8.21 -17.67 1.19
N GLY A 127 -9.35 -17.92 0.52
CA GLY A 127 -9.69 -19.13 -0.23
C GLY A 127 -9.24 -19.08 -1.69
N GLY A 128 -8.07 -18.52 -2.03
CA GLY A 128 -7.50 -18.53 -3.38
C GLY A 128 -6.41 -19.61 -3.51
N PHE A 129 -6.13 -20.06 -4.74
CA PHE A 129 -5.12 -21.11 -5.02
C PHE A 129 -3.66 -20.68 -4.72
N GLY A 130 -3.41 -19.56 -4.10
CA GLY A 130 -2.05 -19.10 -3.75
C GLY A 130 -1.11 -18.82 -4.94
N LEU A 131 -1.57 -19.02 -6.19
CA LEU A 131 -0.73 -18.92 -7.40
C LEU A 131 -0.16 -17.52 -7.57
N ALA A 132 -0.96 -16.48 -7.35
CA ALA A 132 -0.50 -15.09 -7.46
C ALA A 132 0.52 -14.76 -6.36
N VAL A 133 0.24 -15.18 -5.12
CA VAL A 133 1.18 -15.02 -3.99
C VAL A 133 2.45 -15.80 -4.23
N GLY A 134 2.33 -17.07 -4.67
CA GLY A 134 3.48 -17.90 -4.97
C GLY A 134 4.33 -17.38 -6.12
N PHE A 135 3.72 -16.78 -7.15
CA PHE A 135 4.46 -16.09 -8.22
C PHE A 135 5.18 -14.85 -7.69
N ALA A 136 4.48 -13.99 -6.94
CA ALA A 136 5.05 -12.78 -6.36
C ALA A 136 6.25 -13.11 -5.45
N HIS A 137 6.11 -14.11 -4.59
CA HIS A 137 7.18 -14.62 -3.74
C HIS A 137 8.41 -15.04 -4.57
N ARG A 138 8.21 -15.91 -5.59
CA ARG A 138 9.31 -16.36 -6.46
C ARG A 138 9.94 -15.23 -7.26
N ALA A 139 9.13 -14.29 -7.74
CA ALA A 139 9.61 -13.12 -8.47
C ALA A 139 10.51 -12.26 -7.60
N ILE A 140 10.08 -11.90 -6.40
CA ILE A 140 10.87 -11.11 -5.45
C ILE A 140 12.15 -11.89 -5.06
N CYS A 141 12.02 -13.15 -4.66
CA CYS A 141 13.16 -13.98 -4.26
C CYS A 141 14.21 -14.05 -5.40
N SER A 142 13.78 -14.28 -6.65
CA SER A 142 14.71 -14.36 -7.79
C SER A 142 15.38 -13.04 -8.17
N LEU A 143 14.74 -11.89 -7.90
CA LEU A 143 15.24 -10.56 -8.25
C LEU A 143 16.07 -9.91 -7.13
N THR A 144 15.87 -10.33 -5.88
CA THR A 144 16.43 -9.65 -4.71
C THR A 144 17.08 -10.59 -3.69
N GLY A 145 16.82 -11.89 -3.76
CA GLY A 145 17.21 -12.87 -2.73
C GLY A 145 16.34 -12.85 -1.47
N LEU A 146 15.34 -11.96 -1.37
CA LEU A 146 14.46 -11.86 -0.19
C LEU A 146 13.41 -12.96 -0.16
N ASP A 147 13.24 -13.59 1.00
CA ASP A 147 12.22 -14.59 1.29
C ASP A 147 11.09 -13.95 2.13
N LEU A 148 10.06 -13.42 1.48
CA LEU A 148 8.96 -12.70 2.13
C LEU A 148 7.71 -13.58 2.25
N ARG A 149 7.07 -13.53 3.43
CA ARG A 149 5.79 -14.22 3.72
C ARG A 149 4.58 -13.48 3.14
N ALA A 150 4.66 -12.14 3.05
CA ALA A 150 3.57 -11.27 2.58
C ALA A 150 3.99 -10.37 1.40
N PRO A 151 4.46 -10.94 0.26
CA PRO A 151 5.06 -10.20 -0.86
C PRO A 151 4.13 -9.18 -1.52
N ILE A 152 2.81 -9.38 -1.40
CA ILE A 152 1.77 -8.51 -2.00
C ILE A 152 0.92 -7.78 -0.95
N SER A 153 1.41 -7.64 0.28
CA SER A 153 0.73 -6.82 1.29
C SER A 153 0.73 -5.35 0.86
N GLY A 154 -0.45 -4.73 0.85
CA GLY A 154 -0.64 -3.32 0.53
C GLY A 154 -0.33 -2.38 1.70
N GLN A 155 -0.23 -2.91 2.92
CA GLN A 155 0.03 -2.14 4.13
C GLN A 155 1.53 -2.06 4.36
N ARG A 156 2.09 -0.86 4.16
CA ARG A 156 3.54 -0.61 4.18
C ARG A 156 3.86 0.71 4.84
N ALA A 157 5.06 0.82 5.40
CA ALA A 157 5.62 2.10 5.79
C ALA A 157 7.02 2.26 5.17
N LEU A 158 7.37 3.49 4.79
CA LEU A 158 8.63 3.81 4.12
C LEU A 158 9.30 5.00 4.77
N SER A 159 10.63 4.97 4.82
CA SER A 159 11.44 6.16 5.08
C SER A 159 11.33 7.14 3.89
N GLY A 160 11.60 8.43 4.12
CA GLY A 160 11.59 9.43 3.06
C GLY A 160 12.46 9.04 1.85
N PRO A 161 13.75 8.68 2.05
CA PRO A 161 14.62 8.26 0.96
C PRO A 161 14.12 7.04 0.20
N ALA A 162 13.57 6.02 0.90
CA ALA A 162 12.98 4.85 0.26
C ALA A 162 11.74 5.22 -0.55
N PHE A 163 10.85 6.07 0.00
CA PHE A 163 9.66 6.56 -0.69
C PHE A 163 10.02 7.32 -1.97
N ALA A 164 10.97 8.25 -1.90
CA ALA A 164 11.42 9.02 -3.07
C ALA A 164 11.98 8.12 -4.17
N THR A 165 12.66 7.02 -3.79
CA THR A 165 13.28 6.09 -4.75
C THR A 165 12.25 5.21 -5.45
N VAL A 166 11.19 4.76 -4.76
CA VAL A 166 10.21 3.84 -5.32
C VAL A 166 9.04 4.53 -6.05
N VAL A 167 8.96 5.85 -6.00
CA VAL A 167 7.98 6.64 -6.77
C VAL A 167 8.61 7.06 -8.10
N PRO A 168 7.93 6.82 -9.26
CA PRO A 168 6.57 6.32 -9.43
C PRO A 168 6.43 4.83 -9.16
N PHE A 169 5.34 4.44 -8.52
CA PHE A 169 5.06 3.04 -8.28
C PHE A 169 4.79 2.27 -9.57
N ALA A 170 5.08 0.99 -9.58
CA ALA A 170 4.70 0.11 -10.66
C ALA A 170 3.16 0.11 -10.86
N PRO A 171 2.67 0.04 -12.11
CA PRO A 171 1.24 0.19 -12.38
C PRO A 171 0.42 -0.96 -11.82
N ARG A 172 -0.86 -0.67 -11.54
CA ARG A 172 -1.90 -1.62 -11.13
C ARG A 172 -1.46 -2.46 -9.91
N PHE A 173 -1.63 -3.80 -9.99
CA PHE A 173 -1.26 -4.75 -8.94
C PHE A 173 0.25 -5.05 -8.89
N GLY A 174 1.05 -4.51 -9.78
CA GLY A 174 2.51 -4.63 -9.72
C GLY A 174 3.18 -3.74 -8.66
N MET A 175 2.41 -2.85 -8.03
CA MET A 175 2.90 -1.84 -7.10
C MET A 175 3.76 -2.45 -5.98
N GLU A 176 3.23 -3.46 -5.30
CA GLU A 176 3.87 -4.06 -4.13
C GLU A 176 5.17 -4.79 -4.49
N ILE A 177 5.15 -5.55 -5.59
CA ILE A 177 6.35 -6.26 -6.08
C ILE A 177 7.40 -5.26 -6.54
N GLY A 178 6.97 -4.27 -7.35
CA GLY A 178 7.86 -3.23 -7.85
C GLY A 178 8.55 -2.46 -6.73
N MET A 179 7.78 -2.01 -5.75
CA MET A 179 8.29 -1.29 -4.58
C MET A 179 9.33 -2.10 -3.82
N THR A 180 9.07 -3.40 -3.57
CA THR A 180 10.00 -4.28 -2.86
C THR A 180 11.30 -4.45 -3.65
N VAL A 181 11.21 -4.72 -4.96
CA VAL A 181 12.38 -4.92 -5.81
C VAL A 181 13.20 -3.64 -5.93
N ASP A 182 12.55 -2.50 -6.16
CA ASP A 182 13.22 -1.21 -6.35
C ASP A 182 13.91 -0.75 -5.05
N ALA A 183 13.24 -0.90 -3.88
CA ALA A 183 13.83 -0.62 -2.58
C ALA A 183 15.03 -1.51 -2.27
N SER A 184 14.90 -2.83 -2.48
CA SER A 184 15.99 -3.79 -2.26
C SER A 184 17.20 -3.50 -3.13
N ARG A 185 17.01 -3.19 -4.41
CA ARG A 185 18.10 -2.87 -5.35
C ARG A 185 18.80 -1.55 -5.02
N ALA A 186 18.08 -0.63 -4.42
CA ALA A 186 18.66 0.62 -3.92
C ALA A 186 19.40 0.45 -2.58
N GLY A 187 19.41 -0.76 -2.00
CA GLY A 187 20.12 -1.07 -0.76
C GLY A 187 19.35 -0.74 0.52
N PHE A 188 18.05 -0.44 0.43
CA PHE A 188 17.22 -0.17 1.59
C PHE A 188 16.91 -1.43 2.40
N GLY A 189 16.91 -1.28 3.74
CA GLY A 189 16.52 -2.33 4.67
C GLY A 189 15.03 -2.62 4.60
N ILE A 190 14.64 -3.91 4.48
CA ILE A 190 13.24 -4.35 4.37
C ILE A 190 12.93 -5.30 5.53
N GLU A 191 11.82 -5.04 6.26
CA GLU A 191 11.37 -5.86 7.39
C GLU A 191 9.88 -6.21 7.25
N GLU A 192 9.52 -7.46 7.57
CA GLU A 192 8.15 -7.89 7.73
C GLU A 192 7.70 -7.75 9.19
N VAL A 193 6.64 -6.99 9.42
CA VAL A 193 6.06 -6.74 10.75
C VAL A 193 4.74 -7.48 10.88
N GLN A 194 4.63 -8.34 11.90
CA GLN A 194 3.42 -9.10 12.18
C GLN A 194 2.33 -8.19 12.75
N LEU A 195 1.16 -8.12 12.10
CA LEU A 195 0.00 -7.34 12.54
C LEU A 195 -1.26 -8.22 12.55
N ASP A 196 -2.18 -7.91 13.45
CA ASP A 196 -3.51 -8.56 13.51
C ASP A 196 -4.52 -7.75 12.67
N LEU A 197 -4.35 -7.80 11.36
CA LEU A 197 -5.18 -7.07 10.41
C LEU A 197 -6.36 -7.92 9.92
N ALA A 198 -7.56 -7.34 9.88
CA ALA A 198 -8.72 -7.93 9.25
C ALA A 198 -8.76 -7.54 7.76
N HIS A 199 -8.96 -8.53 6.88
CA HIS A 199 -9.13 -8.32 5.45
C HIS A 199 -10.44 -8.92 4.97
N ARG A 200 -11.07 -8.27 3.98
CA ARG A 200 -12.22 -8.87 3.30
C ARG A 200 -11.77 -10.05 2.44
N SER A 201 -12.23 -11.27 2.76
CA SER A 201 -12.09 -12.39 1.85
C SER A 201 -12.98 -12.15 0.61
N THR A 202 -12.36 -11.82 -0.54
CA THR A 202 -13.06 -11.82 -1.82
C THR A 202 -13.50 -13.25 -2.13
N GLY A 203 -14.81 -13.50 -2.11
CA GLY A 203 -15.41 -14.80 -2.33
C GLY A 203 -15.02 -15.43 -3.67
N ARG A 204 -15.30 -16.76 -3.81
CA ARG A 204 -15.08 -17.55 -5.03
C ARG A 204 -16.13 -17.20 -6.11
N THR A 205 -16.05 -15.99 -6.68
CA THR A 205 -16.93 -15.56 -7.78
C THR A 205 -16.17 -15.59 -9.10
N TRP A 206 -16.90 -15.72 -10.24
CA TRP A 206 -16.31 -15.63 -11.59
C TRP A 206 -15.55 -14.30 -11.80
N ARG A 207 -16.09 -13.19 -11.30
CA ARG A 207 -15.39 -11.90 -11.30
C ARG A 207 -14.06 -11.95 -10.56
N GLY A 208 -13.99 -12.71 -9.46
CA GLY A 208 -12.75 -12.93 -8.72
C GLY A 208 -11.70 -13.74 -9.51
N PHE A 209 -12.10 -14.63 -10.45
CA PHE A 209 -11.14 -15.35 -11.32
C PHE A 209 -10.53 -14.43 -12.39
N VAL A 210 -11.35 -13.58 -13.03
CA VAL A 210 -10.88 -12.60 -14.02
C VAL A 210 -9.95 -11.59 -13.35
N HIS A 211 -10.31 -11.10 -12.16
CA HIS A 211 -9.49 -10.20 -11.36
C HIS A 211 -8.12 -10.81 -11.04
N ARG A 212 -8.06 -12.07 -10.59
CA ARG A 212 -6.81 -12.79 -10.31
C ARG A 212 -5.96 -13.02 -11.56
N GLY A 213 -6.58 -13.28 -12.72
CA GLY A 213 -5.87 -13.41 -13.99
C GLY A 213 -5.17 -12.10 -14.39
N ARG A 214 -5.86 -10.97 -14.25
CA ARG A 214 -5.28 -9.64 -14.48
C ARG A 214 -4.14 -9.35 -13.50
N GLN A 215 -4.33 -9.67 -12.23
CA GLN A 215 -3.31 -9.51 -11.20
C GLN A 215 -2.02 -10.28 -11.52
N LEU A 216 -2.14 -11.53 -11.96
CA LEU A 216 -0.99 -12.33 -12.37
C LEU A 216 -0.27 -11.74 -13.59
N ALA A 217 -1.02 -11.24 -14.58
CA ALA A 217 -0.44 -10.58 -15.76
C ALA A 217 0.36 -9.31 -15.36
N ASP A 218 -0.17 -8.50 -14.44
CA ASP A 218 0.53 -7.33 -13.91
C ASP A 218 1.82 -7.72 -13.17
N PHE A 219 1.79 -8.83 -12.41
CA PHE A 219 2.97 -9.35 -11.72
C PHE A 219 4.05 -9.82 -12.70
N VAL A 220 3.66 -10.52 -13.78
CA VAL A 220 4.57 -10.93 -14.84
C VAL A 220 5.18 -9.72 -15.53
N ALA A 221 4.39 -8.69 -15.85
CA ALA A 221 4.86 -7.47 -16.49
C ALA A 221 5.92 -6.76 -15.62
N VAL A 222 5.66 -6.64 -14.31
CA VAL A 222 6.63 -6.04 -13.36
C VAL A 222 7.88 -6.88 -13.25
N TYR A 223 7.76 -8.21 -13.18
CA TYR A 223 8.91 -9.12 -13.14
C TYR A 223 9.80 -8.95 -14.39
N VAL A 224 9.18 -8.96 -15.58
CA VAL A 224 9.92 -8.82 -16.87
C VAL A 224 10.59 -7.45 -16.98
N SER A 225 9.92 -6.38 -16.55
CA SER A 225 10.48 -5.02 -16.62
C SER A 225 11.65 -4.78 -15.66
N ARG A 226 11.81 -5.66 -14.64
CA ARG A 226 12.86 -5.58 -13.62
C ARG A 226 13.86 -6.72 -13.68
N ARG A 227 13.81 -7.58 -14.70
CA ARG A 227 14.80 -8.62 -14.96
C ARG A 227 16.01 -8.06 -15.70
#